data_876f06abad237ccbad42d72313afaa45
#
_entry.id   876f06abad237ccbad42d72313afaa45
#
_cell.length_a   1.000
_cell.length_b   1.000
_cell.length_c   1.000
_cell.angle_alpha   90.00
_cell.angle_beta   90.00
_cell.angle_gamma   90.00
#
_symmetry.space_group_name_H-M   'P 1'
#
loop_
_entity.id
_entity.type
_entity.pdbx_description
1 polymer ?
#
loop_
_entity_poly.entity_id
_entity_poly.type
_entity_poly.pdbx_seq_one_letter_code
_entity_poly.pdbx_strand_id
1 'polypeptide(L)'
;LINKISESSGHLGIAGGQYLDLNYEHKKISKKKIEEMEIKKTGKLFSFCCAAPLIIKKKNNNDIKKFENIGADIGLLFQVADDLIDYKGSLLVAGKKTGKDKKKGKATLISLLGYKNTIKYANNLLLKINSKLKKYGSKSKNLSETLNYILNRNK
;
A
#
# COMPACT_ATOMS: atom_id res chain seq x y z
N LEU A 1 2.42 -22.78 0.64
CA LEU A 1 2.18 -21.67 -0.29
C LEU A 1 0.70 -21.53 -0.63
N ILE A 2 0.01 -22.60 -1.02
CA ILE A 2 -1.42 -22.56 -1.41
C ILE A 2 -2.27 -21.91 -0.31
N ASN A 3 -2.18 -22.36 0.94
CA ASN A 3 -2.93 -21.77 2.04
C ASN A 3 -2.65 -20.27 2.21
N LYS A 4 -1.39 -19.86 2.10
CA LYS A 4 -1.00 -18.44 2.23
C LYS A 4 -1.54 -17.57 1.10
N ILE A 5 -1.51 -18.02 -0.15
CA ILE A 5 -2.10 -17.26 -1.26
C ILE A 5 -3.62 -17.23 -1.15
N SER A 6 -4.27 -18.30 -0.74
CA SER A 6 -5.72 -18.35 -0.51
C SER A 6 -6.15 -17.38 0.59
N GLU A 7 -5.43 -17.32 1.73
CA GLU A 7 -5.65 -16.34 2.80
C GLU A 7 -5.48 -14.91 2.29
N SER A 8 -4.42 -14.66 1.50
CA SER A 8 -4.12 -13.34 0.96
C SER A 8 -5.15 -12.86 -0.05
N SER A 9 -5.80 -13.77 -0.76
CA SER A 9 -6.82 -13.47 -1.78
C SER A 9 -8.24 -13.41 -1.20
N GLY A 10 -8.51 -14.17 -0.13
CA GLY A 10 -9.83 -14.34 0.46
C GLY A 10 -10.31 -13.16 1.32
N HIS A 11 -11.28 -13.45 2.22
CA HIS A 11 -11.89 -12.46 3.12
C HIS A 11 -10.92 -11.82 4.12
N LEU A 12 -9.84 -12.52 4.48
CA LEU A 12 -8.75 -11.98 5.32
C LEU A 12 -7.75 -11.13 4.53
N GLY A 13 -7.87 -11.11 3.20
CA GLY A 13 -7.00 -10.41 2.26
C GLY A 13 -7.78 -9.55 1.28
N ILE A 14 -7.45 -9.71 -0.02
CA ILE A 14 -7.90 -8.83 -1.12
C ILE A 14 -9.43 -8.70 -1.16
N ALA A 15 -10.17 -9.81 -1.14
CA ALA A 15 -11.64 -9.78 -1.21
C ALA A 15 -12.24 -9.02 -0.01
N GLY A 16 -11.74 -9.27 1.21
CA GLY A 16 -12.18 -8.53 2.40
C GLY A 16 -11.77 -7.05 2.38
N GLY A 17 -10.60 -6.73 1.82
CA GLY A 17 -10.16 -5.33 1.62
C GLY A 17 -11.04 -4.60 0.63
N GLN A 18 -11.39 -5.24 -0.49
CA GLN A 18 -12.32 -4.68 -1.48
C GLN A 18 -13.72 -4.46 -0.90
N TYR A 19 -14.21 -5.41 -0.11
CA TYR A 19 -15.48 -5.24 0.61
C TYR A 19 -15.45 -4.02 1.54
N LEU A 20 -14.36 -3.82 2.30
CA LEU A 20 -14.21 -2.65 3.17
C LEU A 20 -14.12 -1.36 2.38
N ASP A 21 -13.41 -1.33 1.26
CA ASP A 21 -13.28 -0.16 0.38
C ASP A 21 -14.67 0.33 -0.07
N LEU A 22 -15.52 -0.57 -0.57
CA LEU A 22 -16.91 -0.27 -0.96
C LEU A 22 -17.76 0.18 0.23
N ASN A 23 -17.63 -0.50 1.39
CA ASN A 23 -18.40 -0.14 2.59
C ASN A 23 -17.99 1.19 3.24
N TYR A 24 -16.80 1.68 2.96
CA TYR A 24 -16.27 2.92 3.50
C TYR A 24 -16.58 4.14 2.63
N GLU A 25 -17.13 3.93 1.43
CA GLU A 25 -17.56 5.03 0.57
C GLU A 25 -18.56 5.93 1.30
N HIS A 26 -18.37 7.25 1.14
CA HIS A 26 -19.18 8.31 1.76
C HIS A 26 -19.21 8.30 3.32
N LYS A 27 -18.32 7.55 3.99
CA LYS A 27 -18.25 7.49 5.45
C LYS A 27 -17.00 8.20 5.99
N LYS A 28 -17.12 8.75 7.19
CA LYS A 28 -15.95 9.24 7.94
C LYS A 28 -15.23 8.06 8.59
N ILE A 29 -14.08 7.72 8.06
CA ILE A 29 -13.29 6.57 8.50
C ILE A 29 -11.99 7.04 9.15
N SER A 30 -11.59 6.40 10.27
CA SER A 30 -10.33 6.71 10.94
C SER A 30 -9.13 6.28 10.10
N LYS A 31 -7.99 6.95 10.28
CA LYS A 31 -6.72 6.62 9.62
C LYS A 31 -6.38 5.13 9.75
N LYS A 32 -6.50 4.57 10.96
CA LYS A 32 -6.20 3.15 11.22
C LYS A 32 -7.06 2.21 10.38
N LYS A 33 -8.35 2.49 10.25
CA LYS A 33 -9.25 1.68 9.43
C LYS A 33 -8.96 1.79 7.93
N ILE A 34 -8.55 2.97 7.46
CA ILE A 34 -8.10 3.14 6.06
C ILE A 34 -6.83 2.32 5.83
N GLU A 35 -5.83 2.42 6.71
CA GLU A 35 -4.60 1.62 6.61
C GLU A 35 -4.88 0.11 6.64
N GLU A 36 -5.76 -0.36 7.53
CA GLU A 36 -6.18 -1.76 7.61
C GLU A 36 -6.86 -2.24 6.31
N MET A 37 -7.73 -1.43 5.73
CA MET A 37 -8.40 -1.71 4.47
C MET A 37 -7.39 -1.79 3.32
N GLU A 38 -6.48 -0.83 3.19
CA GLU A 38 -5.43 -0.81 2.16
C GLU A 38 -4.44 -1.98 2.29
N ILE A 39 -4.07 -2.32 3.54
CA ILE A 39 -3.23 -3.49 3.81
C ILE A 39 -3.95 -4.77 3.39
N LYS A 40 -5.24 -4.91 3.64
CA LYS A 40 -6.01 -6.07 3.16
C LYS A 40 -6.10 -6.07 1.64
N LYS A 41 -6.57 -4.98 1.04
CA LYS A 41 -6.87 -4.87 -0.40
C LYS A 41 -5.62 -5.05 -1.27
N THR A 42 -4.50 -4.48 -0.86
CA THR A 42 -3.25 -4.45 -1.63
C THR A 42 -2.08 -5.10 -0.87
N GLY A 43 -1.89 -4.74 0.39
CA GLY A 43 -0.74 -5.16 1.20
C GLY A 43 -0.62 -6.67 1.38
N LYS A 44 -1.73 -7.42 1.44
CA LYS A 44 -1.70 -8.88 1.63
C LYS A 44 -1.03 -9.64 0.48
N LEU A 45 -1.23 -9.20 -0.76
CA LEU A 45 -0.54 -9.80 -1.90
C LEU A 45 0.96 -9.52 -1.86
N PHE A 46 1.35 -8.27 -1.55
CA PHE A 46 2.76 -7.92 -1.36
C PHE A 46 3.40 -8.69 -0.19
N SER A 47 2.67 -8.88 0.91
CA SER A 47 3.10 -9.72 2.04
C SER A 47 3.40 -11.15 1.58
N PHE A 48 2.49 -11.75 0.82
CA PHE A 48 2.70 -13.08 0.25
C PHE A 48 3.93 -13.11 -0.67
N CYS A 49 4.06 -12.18 -1.60
CA CYS A 49 5.20 -12.12 -2.53
C CYS A 49 6.54 -12.02 -1.79
N CYS A 50 6.61 -11.20 -0.74
CA CYS A 50 7.83 -11.06 0.06
C CYS A 50 8.14 -12.30 0.91
N ALA A 51 7.12 -13.01 1.39
CA ALA A 51 7.28 -14.20 2.23
C ALA A 51 7.51 -15.50 1.44
N ALA A 52 6.96 -15.61 0.24
CA ALA A 52 6.97 -16.84 -0.55
C ALA A 52 8.37 -17.44 -0.76
N PRO A 53 9.42 -16.67 -1.11
CA PRO A 53 10.78 -17.21 -1.24
C PRO A 53 11.31 -17.82 0.06
N LEU A 54 10.95 -17.23 1.22
CA LEU A 54 11.37 -17.72 2.53
C LEU A 54 10.66 -19.04 2.89
N ILE A 55 9.37 -19.13 2.55
CA ILE A 55 8.57 -20.34 2.75
C ILE A 55 9.14 -21.48 1.90
N ILE A 56 9.43 -21.22 0.60
CA ILE A 56 10.05 -22.20 -0.31
C ILE A 56 11.41 -22.67 0.24
N LYS A 57 12.20 -21.76 0.78
CA LYS A 57 13.52 -22.05 1.39
C LYS A 57 13.41 -22.60 2.82
N LYS A 58 12.22 -22.91 3.32
CA LYS A 58 11.96 -23.43 4.67
C LYS A 58 12.63 -22.63 5.77
N LYS A 59 12.61 -21.28 5.66
CA LYS A 59 13.15 -20.39 6.69
C LYS A 59 12.25 -20.41 7.95
N ASN A 60 12.78 -19.97 9.09
CA ASN A 60 12.03 -19.92 10.33
C ASN A 60 10.84 -18.95 10.25
N ASN A 61 9.82 -19.19 11.07
CA ASN A 61 8.57 -18.42 11.06
C ASN A 61 8.79 -16.92 11.40
N ASN A 62 9.79 -16.60 12.22
CA ASN A 62 10.09 -15.21 12.58
C ASN A 62 10.57 -14.41 11.35
N ASP A 63 11.44 -14.99 10.53
CA ASP A 63 11.91 -14.35 9.31
C ASP A 63 10.79 -14.24 8.28
N ILE A 64 9.97 -15.29 8.11
CA ILE A 64 8.78 -15.24 7.25
C ILE A 64 7.89 -14.07 7.67
N LYS A 65 7.56 -13.95 8.97
CA LYS A 65 6.71 -12.87 9.50
C LYS A 65 7.31 -11.49 9.31
N LYS A 66 8.64 -11.33 9.43
CA LYS A 66 9.32 -10.06 9.15
C LYS A 66 9.11 -9.63 7.69
N PHE A 67 9.24 -10.56 6.74
CA PHE A 67 9.04 -10.26 5.33
C PHE A 67 7.57 -10.06 4.96
N GLU A 68 6.64 -10.76 5.60
CA GLU A 68 5.20 -10.45 5.51
C GLU A 68 4.92 -8.99 5.90
N ASN A 69 5.50 -8.53 7.02
CA ASN A 69 5.33 -7.16 7.49
C ASN A 69 5.99 -6.11 6.57
N ILE A 70 7.16 -6.44 5.98
CA ILE A 70 7.80 -5.58 4.97
C ILE A 70 6.90 -5.49 3.74
N GLY A 71 6.39 -6.62 3.27
CA GLY A 71 5.49 -6.67 2.12
C GLY A 71 4.20 -5.87 2.35
N ALA A 72 3.59 -5.96 3.55
CA ALA A 72 2.42 -5.15 3.91
C ALA A 72 2.71 -3.64 3.84
N ASP A 73 3.84 -3.20 4.41
CA ASP A 73 4.27 -1.79 4.34
C ASP A 73 4.53 -1.35 2.87
N ILE A 74 5.11 -2.23 2.04
CA ILE A 74 5.33 -1.96 0.59
C ILE A 74 4.00 -1.80 -0.14
N GLY A 75 3.05 -2.70 0.08
CA GLY A 75 1.74 -2.62 -0.55
C GLY A 75 0.96 -1.38 -0.14
N LEU A 76 1.07 -0.97 1.14
CA LEU A 76 0.50 0.30 1.62
C LEU A 76 1.17 1.51 0.94
N LEU A 77 2.50 1.52 0.80
CA LEU A 77 3.22 2.57 0.08
C LEU A 77 2.78 2.64 -1.38
N PHE A 78 2.61 1.49 -2.03
CA PHE A 78 2.16 1.40 -3.41
C PHE A 78 0.79 2.05 -3.58
N GLN A 79 -0.17 1.72 -2.71
CA GLN A 79 -1.52 2.28 -2.76
C GLN A 79 -1.53 3.79 -2.51
N VAL A 80 -0.76 4.25 -1.51
CA VAL A 80 -0.64 5.69 -1.23
C VAL A 80 -0.03 6.45 -2.42
N ALA A 81 0.95 5.85 -3.10
CA ALA A 81 1.53 6.44 -4.31
C ALA A 81 0.53 6.51 -5.46
N ASP A 82 -0.28 5.47 -5.67
CA ASP A 82 -1.36 5.46 -6.66
C ASP A 82 -2.40 6.56 -6.37
N ASP A 83 -2.83 6.68 -5.12
CA ASP A 83 -3.79 7.73 -4.72
C ASP A 83 -3.22 9.14 -4.96
N LEU A 84 -1.92 9.36 -4.69
CA LEU A 84 -1.24 10.63 -4.95
C LEU A 84 -1.19 10.97 -6.45
N ILE A 85 -0.92 9.97 -7.32
CA ILE A 85 -0.91 10.13 -8.78
C ILE A 85 -2.32 10.45 -9.28
N ASP A 86 -3.31 9.68 -8.83
CA ASP A 86 -4.71 9.87 -9.21
C ASP A 86 -5.24 11.26 -8.81
N TYR A 87 -4.83 11.75 -7.63
CA TYR A 87 -5.17 13.09 -7.17
C TYR A 87 -4.57 14.17 -8.07
N LYS A 88 -3.28 14.06 -8.43
CA LYS A 88 -2.63 14.99 -9.38
C LYS A 88 -3.32 14.96 -10.74
N GLY A 89 -3.59 13.78 -11.29
CA GLY A 89 -4.29 13.63 -12.55
C GLY A 89 -5.67 14.28 -12.54
N SER A 90 -6.42 14.14 -11.45
CA SER A 90 -7.73 14.77 -11.29
C SER A 90 -7.66 16.30 -11.24
N LEU A 91 -6.64 16.88 -10.60
CA LEU A 91 -6.42 18.33 -10.59
C LEU A 91 -6.11 18.91 -11.97
N LEU A 92 -5.29 18.20 -12.76
CA LEU A 92 -4.97 18.61 -14.14
C LEU A 92 -6.20 18.59 -15.06
N VAL A 93 -7.09 17.62 -14.87
CA VAL A 93 -8.35 17.51 -15.62
C VAL A 93 -9.38 18.53 -15.13
N ALA A 94 -9.48 18.78 -13.82
CA ALA A 94 -10.41 19.75 -13.24
C ALA A 94 -10.05 21.19 -13.62
N GLY A 95 -8.76 21.52 -13.80
CA GLY A 95 -8.33 22.82 -14.34
C GLY A 95 -8.77 23.08 -15.77
N LYS A 96 -9.23 22.04 -16.51
CA LYS A 96 -9.74 22.15 -17.89
C LYS A 96 -11.27 22.01 -18.02
N LYS A 97 -11.97 21.55 -16.98
CA LYS A 97 -13.44 21.40 -16.97
C LYS A 97 -13.99 21.61 -15.55
N THR A 98 -14.69 22.67 -15.33
CA THR A 98 -15.57 22.86 -14.17
C THR A 98 -16.75 21.89 -14.28
N GLY A 99 -16.66 20.71 -13.69
CA GLY A 99 -17.77 19.76 -13.77
C GLY A 99 -17.53 18.43 -13.11
N LYS A 100 -17.99 18.30 -11.88
CA LYS A 100 -18.42 17.08 -11.19
C LYS A 100 -17.38 15.97 -10.94
N ASP A 101 -16.70 16.11 -9.84
CA ASP A 101 -15.98 15.07 -9.10
C ASP A 101 -16.81 13.83 -8.79
N LYS A 102 -16.70 12.79 -9.58
CA LYS A 102 -17.22 11.46 -9.26
C LYS A 102 -16.36 10.68 -8.23
N LYS A 103 -15.22 11.22 -7.80
CA LYS A 103 -14.30 10.58 -6.85
C LYS A 103 -14.43 11.07 -5.39
N LYS A 104 -15.41 11.90 -5.06
CA LYS A 104 -15.60 12.50 -3.71
C LYS A 104 -16.03 11.52 -2.60
N GLY A 105 -16.25 10.25 -2.89
CA GLY A 105 -16.78 9.28 -1.93
C GLY A 105 -15.78 8.30 -1.33
N LYS A 106 -14.57 8.17 -1.89
CA LYS A 106 -13.61 7.16 -1.42
C LYS A 106 -12.93 7.56 -0.12
N ALA A 107 -12.87 6.61 0.83
CA ALA A 107 -12.14 6.76 2.07
C ALA A 107 -10.64 6.49 1.85
N THR A 108 -9.88 7.50 1.42
CA THR A 108 -8.44 7.43 1.18
C THR A 108 -7.65 8.23 2.23
N LEU A 109 -6.34 7.97 2.34
CA LEU A 109 -5.48 8.79 3.20
C LEU A 109 -5.43 10.26 2.71
N ILE A 110 -5.56 10.51 1.41
CA ILE A 110 -5.63 11.88 0.87
C ILE A 110 -6.90 12.58 1.33
N SER A 111 -8.05 11.91 1.28
CA SER A 111 -9.32 12.51 1.73
C SER A 111 -9.30 12.85 3.22
N LEU A 112 -8.55 12.08 4.02
CA LEU A 112 -8.44 12.29 5.47
C LEU A 112 -7.37 13.32 5.85
N LEU A 113 -6.16 13.21 5.29
CA LEU A 113 -4.97 13.98 5.71
C LEU A 113 -4.71 15.21 4.84
N GLY A 114 -5.27 15.24 3.63
CA GLY A 114 -4.91 16.17 2.58
C GLY A 114 -3.59 15.82 1.88
N TYR A 115 -3.42 16.35 0.67
CA TYR A 115 -2.31 16.00 -0.23
C TYR A 115 -0.92 16.14 0.40
N LYS A 116 -0.61 17.31 1.00
CA LYS A 116 0.72 17.58 1.59
C LYS A 116 1.08 16.61 2.73
N ASN A 117 0.12 16.30 3.61
CA ASN A 117 0.37 15.38 4.72
C ASN A 117 0.45 13.93 4.25
N THR A 118 -0.26 13.55 3.18
CA THR A 118 -0.15 12.23 2.58
C THR A 118 1.23 12.02 1.95
N ILE A 119 1.83 13.04 1.32
CA ILE A 119 3.23 12.97 0.86
C ILE A 119 4.19 12.74 2.03
N LYS A 120 4.03 13.50 3.13
CA LYS A 120 4.87 13.29 4.34
C LYS A 120 4.70 11.88 4.89
N TYR A 121 3.48 11.37 4.92
CA TYR A 121 3.19 10.01 5.35
C TYR A 121 3.89 8.97 4.45
N ALA A 122 3.80 9.11 3.13
CA ALA A 122 4.43 8.21 2.17
C ALA A 122 5.97 8.21 2.33
N ASN A 123 6.60 9.37 2.48
CA ASN A 123 8.04 9.49 2.72
C ASN A 123 8.46 8.82 4.03
N ASN A 124 7.71 9.01 5.11
CA ASN A 124 7.98 8.36 6.40
C ASN A 124 7.83 6.83 6.31
N LEU A 125 6.84 6.35 5.56
CA LEU A 125 6.65 4.92 5.31
C LEU A 125 7.80 4.35 4.49
N LEU A 126 8.28 5.03 3.46
CA LEU A 126 9.46 4.66 2.68
C LEU A 126 10.72 4.57 3.57
N LEU A 127 10.96 5.56 4.43
CA LEU A 127 12.08 5.55 5.38
C LEU A 127 11.98 4.37 6.34
N LYS A 128 10.79 4.06 6.87
CA LYS A 128 10.53 2.89 7.71
C LYS A 128 10.87 1.58 7.00
N ILE A 129 10.46 1.43 5.74
CA ILE A 129 10.76 0.22 4.95
C ILE A 129 12.27 0.12 4.70
N ASN A 130 12.92 1.19 4.27
CA ASN A 130 14.34 1.20 4.02
C ASN A 130 15.17 0.90 5.28
N SER A 131 14.75 1.38 6.46
CA SER A 131 15.40 1.03 7.73
C SER A 131 15.34 -0.47 8.04
N LYS A 132 14.20 -1.13 7.73
CA LYS A 132 14.06 -2.59 7.87
C LYS A 132 14.94 -3.35 6.86
N LEU A 133 15.17 -2.78 5.68
CA LEU A 133 15.97 -3.39 4.61
C LEU A 133 17.48 -3.19 4.80
N LYS A 134 17.91 -2.14 5.52
CA LYS A 134 19.32 -1.74 5.70
C LYS A 134 20.23 -2.92 6.15
N LYS A 135 19.74 -3.79 7.01
CA LYS A 135 20.51 -4.95 7.51
C LYS A 135 20.85 -5.99 6.43
N TYR A 136 20.22 -5.94 5.27
CA TYR A 136 20.48 -6.84 4.15
C TYR A 136 21.52 -6.28 3.16
N GLY A 137 22.02 -5.05 3.39
CA GLY A 137 23.10 -4.43 2.63
C GLY A 137 22.79 -4.34 1.13
N SER A 138 23.79 -4.64 0.30
CA SER A 138 23.69 -4.59 -1.17
C SER A 138 22.59 -5.50 -1.73
N LYS A 139 22.22 -6.58 -1.03
CA LYS A 139 21.18 -7.52 -1.49
C LYS A 139 19.78 -6.90 -1.52
N SER A 140 19.56 -5.81 -0.79
CA SER A 140 18.28 -5.07 -0.79
C SER A 140 18.27 -3.85 -1.72
N LYS A 141 19.37 -3.56 -2.41
CA LYS A 141 19.54 -2.35 -3.23
C LYS A 141 18.43 -2.23 -4.30
N ASN A 142 18.23 -3.26 -5.12
CA ASN A 142 17.21 -3.24 -6.17
C ASN A 142 15.80 -3.01 -5.61
N LEU A 143 15.47 -3.62 -4.46
CA LEU A 143 14.18 -3.40 -3.82
C LEU A 143 14.03 -1.96 -3.33
N SER A 144 15.06 -1.38 -2.70
CA SER A 144 15.06 0.01 -2.26
C SER A 144 14.93 0.99 -3.43
N GLU A 145 15.60 0.73 -4.56
CA GLU A 145 15.48 1.52 -5.79
C GLU A 145 14.07 1.44 -6.38
N THR A 146 13.47 0.24 -6.41
CA THR A 146 12.08 0.04 -6.85
C THR A 146 11.11 0.82 -5.97
N LEU A 147 11.29 0.84 -4.65
CA LEU A 147 10.44 1.59 -3.73
C LEU A 147 10.52 3.11 -3.95
N ASN A 148 11.73 3.62 -4.18
CA ASN A 148 11.92 5.02 -4.56
C ASN A 148 11.24 5.35 -5.90
N TYR A 149 11.35 4.46 -6.89
CA TYR A 149 10.66 4.60 -8.17
C TYR A 149 9.14 4.63 -8.00
N ILE A 150 8.56 3.71 -7.20
CA ILE A 150 7.11 3.66 -6.94
C ILE A 150 6.60 5.00 -6.41
N LEU A 151 7.31 5.61 -5.45
CA LEU A 151 6.89 6.88 -4.86
C LEU A 151 7.09 8.08 -5.79
N ASN A 152 8.12 8.06 -6.62
CA ASN A 152 8.52 9.20 -7.47
C ASN A 152 8.05 9.07 -8.93
N ARG A 153 7.37 7.97 -9.30
CA ARG A 153 6.87 7.78 -10.65
C ARG A 153 5.84 8.87 -11.00
N ASN A 154 5.95 9.39 -12.20
CA ASN A 154 4.94 10.25 -12.82
C ASN A 154 4.21 9.42 -13.87
N LYS A 155 2.89 9.50 -13.92
CA LYS A 155 2.12 9.00 -15.07
C LYS A 155 2.10 10.04 -16.16
#